data_aed151786e726d4a464d2d03c5754dec
#
_entry.id   aed151786e726d4a464d2d03c5754dec
#
_cell.length_a   1.000
_cell.length_b   1.000
_cell.length_c   1.000
_cell.angle_alpha   90.00
_cell.angle_beta   90.00
_cell.angle_gamma   90.00
#
_symmetry.space_group_name_H-M   'P 1'
#
loop_
_entity.id
_entity.type
_entity.pdbx_description
1 polymer ?
#
loop_
_entity_poly.entity_id
_entity_poly.type
_entity_poly.pdbx_seq_one_letter_code
_entity_poly.pdbx_strand_id
1 'polypeptide(L)'
;KGFYHAYSLKSLTRLRDKLIRQRSFYLIKITNVLDHTFPEFKPFFNERLSKTALYLLENYGSAEKMARMNSASYEKLRSVSRGKFSPQQFLRLKELAANTVGVNNSIFDVELNSLLSLYKSLVKEINTIEKEINKLIEEVHPHYMSVPGIGPLSAAVIYSEYGDISNFTNPGQMLAFAGIEPGINESGTESHGGKMVKRGSSQLRYTLINCCLPLIRFDMTFAT
;
A
#
# COMPACT_ATOMS: atom_id res chain seq x y z
N LYS A 1 -5.27 14.91 27.63
CA LYS A 1 -5.48 14.91 26.16
C LYS A 1 -4.49 13.98 25.41
N GLY A 2 -3.17 14.02 25.71
CA GLY A 2 -2.16 13.23 24.99
C GLY A 2 -2.38 11.71 24.99
N PHE A 3 -2.73 11.12 26.12
CA PHE A 3 -3.01 9.68 26.24
C PHE A 3 -4.20 9.24 25.36
N TYR A 4 -5.26 10.05 25.30
CA TYR A 4 -6.44 9.73 24.47
C TYR A 4 -6.11 9.75 22.98
N HIS A 5 -5.34 10.75 22.52
CA HIS A 5 -4.89 10.82 21.12
C HIS A 5 -3.98 9.65 20.73
N ALA A 6 -3.04 9.27 21.59
CA ALA A 6 -2.15 8.13 21.35
C ALA A 6 -2.94 6.81 21.21
N TYR A 7 -3.92 6.57 22.09
CA TYR A 7 -4.78 5.38 22.02
C TYR A 7 -5.63 5.35 20.75
N SER A 8 -6.28 6.47 20.42
CA SER A 8 -7.12 6.59 19.22
C SER A 8 -6.31 6.40 17.94
N LEU A 9 -5.14 7.04 17.84
CA LEU A 9 -4.24 6.88 16.72
C LEU A 9 -3.72 5.44 16.59
N LYS A 10 -3.40 4.78 17.71
CA LYS A 10 -2.98 3.38 17.71
C LYS A 10 -4.05 2.43 17.19
N SER A 11 -5.30 2.66 17.58
CA SER A 11 -6.43 1.90 17.06
C SER A 11 -6.60 2.09 15.55
N LEU A 12 -6.61 3.34 15.08
CA LEU A 12 -6.81 3.66 13.66
C LEU A 12 -5.65 3.22 12.77
N THR A 13 -4.40 3.43 13.18
CA THR A 13 -3.22 3.01 12.40
C THR A 13 -3.15 1.50 12.25
N ARG A 14 -3.48 0.74 13.30
CA ARG A 14 -3.53 -0.72 13.27
C ARG A 14 -4.71 -1.24 12.44
N LEU A 15 -5.86 -0.60 12.51
CA LEU A 15 -7.00 -0.92 11.64
C LEU A 15 -6.64 -0.67 10.18
N ARG A 16 -6.05 0.49 9.86
CA ARG A 16 -5.57 0.82 8.52
C ARG A 16 -4.62 -0.25 7.97
N ASP A 17 -3.65 -0.70 8.76
CA ASP A 17 -2.69 -1.76 8.34
C ASP A 17 -3.41 -3.07 7.99
N LYS A 18 -4.38 -3.49 8.81
CA LYS A 18 -5.21 -4.66 8.52
C LYS A 18 -5.98 -4.52 7.22
N LEU A 19 -6.61 -3.36 6.98
CA LEU A 19 -7.38 -3.11 5.75
C LEU A 19 -6.48 -3.06 4.50
N ILE A 20 -5.27 -2.52 4.61
CA ILE A 20 -4.29 -2.55 3.52
C ILE A 20 -3.90 -4.00 3.16
N ARG A 21 -3.67 -4.86 4.14
CA ARG A 21 -3.38 -6.29 3.91
C ARG A 21 -4.56 -6.99 3.24
N GLN A 22 -5.78 -6.73 3.69
CA GLN A 22 -6.99 -7.25 3.05
C GLN A 22 -7.13 -6.74 1.60
N ARG A 23 -6.89 -5.45 1.36
CA ARG A 23 -6.89 -4.87 0.00
C ARG A 23 -5.88 -5.60 -0.91
N SER A 24 -4.67 -5.86 -0.42
CA SER A 24 -3.64 -6.59 -1.16
C SER A 24 -4.06 -8.04 -1.44
N PHE A 25 -4.71 -8.69 -0.48
CA PHE A 25 -5.28 -10.02 -0.67
C PHE A 25 -6.31 -10.05 -1.81
N TYR A 26 -7.24 -9.08 -1.86
CA TYR A 26 -8.23 -9.00 -2.93
C TYR A 26 -7.60 -8.68 -4.30
N LEU A 27 -6.54 -7.85 -4.35
CA LEU A 27 -5.79 -7.65 -5.59
C LEU A 27 -5.20 -8.95 -6.13
N ILE A 28 -4.63 -9.79 -5.27
CA ILE A 28 -4.11 -11.11 -5.66
C ILE A 28 -5.26 -11.99 -6.19
N LYS A 29 -6.41 -12.01 -5.52
CA LYS A 29 -7.57 -12.77 -5.98
C LYS A 29 -8.10 -12.32 -7.33
N ILE A 30 -8.19 -11.00 -7.55
CA ILE A 30 -8.55 -10.42 -8.86
C ILE A 30 -7.55 -10.87 -9.93
N THR A 31 -6.25 -10.83 -9.63
CA THR A 31 -5.21 -11.30 -10.55
C THR A 31 -5.39 -12.77 -10.90
N ASN A 32 -5.66 -13.64 -9.92
CA ASN A 32 -5.87 -15.06 -10.16
C ASN A 32 -7.06 -15.33 -11.09
N VAL A 33 -8.16 -14.58 -10.95
CA VAL A 33 -9.30 -14.68 -11.88
C VAL A 33 -8.88 -14.26 -13.29
N LEU A 34 -8.11 -13.17 -13.41
CA LEU A 34 -7.61 -12.69 -14.70
C LEU A 34 -6.65 -13.67 -15.37
N ASP A 35 -5.82 -14.39 -14.61
CA ASP A 35 -4.91 -15.41 -15.14
C ASP A 35 -5.67 -16.54 -15.85
N HIS A 36 -6.94 -16.78 -15.49
CA HIS A 36 -7.84 -17.74 -16.15
C HIS A 36 -8.69 -17.12 -17.27
N THR A 37 -9.12 -15.88 -17.13
CA THR A 37 -10.13 -15.26 -18.03
C THR A 37 -9.53 -14.34 -19.07
N PHE A 38 -8.41 -13.68 -18.77
CA PHE A 38 -7.71 -12.77 -19.67
C PHE A 38 -6.22 -12.66 -19.25
N PRO A 39 -5.41 -13.71 -19.45
CA PRO A 39 -4.01 -13.74 -18.98
C PRO A 39 -3.14 -12.63 -19.58
N GLU A 40 -3.47 -12.13 -20.78
CA GLU A 40 -2.74 -11.06 -21.45
C GLU A 40 -2.96 -9.67 -20.79
N PHE A 41 -3.99 -9.53 -19.94
CA PHE A 41 -4.35 -8.24 -19.32
C PHE A 41 -3.26 -7.72 -18.39
N LYS A 42 -2.74 -8.57 -17.54
CA LYS A 42 -1.74 -8.20 -16.53
C LYS A 42 -0.38 -7.79 -17.15
N PRO A 43 0.23 -8.57 -18.09
CA PRO A 43 1.41 -8.12 -18.81
C PRO A 43 1.21 -6.81 -19.58
N PHE A 44 0.03 -6.60 -20.18
CA PHE A 44 -0.30 -5.35 -20.85
C PHE A 44 -0.18 -4.13 -19.94
N PHE A 45 -0.49 -4.26 -18.66
CA PHE A 45 -0.35 -3.21 -17.64
C PHE A 45 0.94 -3.29 -16.82
N ASN A 46 2.00 -3.91 -17.34
CA ASN A 46 3.30 -4.09 -16.66
C ASN A 46 3.16 -4.70 -15.27
N GLU A 47 2.40 -5.79 -15.17
CA GLU A 47 2.14 -6.55 -13.94
C GLU A 47 1.45 -5.73 -12.81
N ARG A 48 0.83 -4.58 -13.14
CA ARG A 48 0.20 -3.70 -12.15
C ARG A 48 -1.27 -3.43 -12.48
N LEU A 49 -2.13 -3.62 -11.51
CA LEU A 49 -3.52 -3.17 -11.59
C LEU A 49 -3.59 -1.66 -11.29
N SER A 50 -3.24 -0.86 -12.30
CA SER A 50 -3.32 0.60 -12.25
C SER A 50 -4.76 1.09 -12.13
N LYS A 51 -4.98 2.39 -11.86
CA LYS A 51 -6.32 2.99 -11.86
C LYS A 51 -7.05 2.77 -13.19
N THR A 52 -6.32 2.83 -14.32
CA THR A 52 -6.88 2.57 -15.66
C THR A 52 -7.25 1.10 -15.83
N ALA A 53 -6.41 0.17 -15.35
CA ALA A 53 -6.69 -1.26 -15.38
C ALA A 53 -7.94 -1.58 -14.54
N LEU A 54 -8.02 -1.07 -13.31
CA LEU A 54 -9.19 -1.26 -12.45
C LEU A 54 -10.45 -0.68 -13.06
N TYR A 55 -10.38 0.50 -13.67
CA TYR A 55 -11.51 1.11 -14.38
C TYR A 55 -12.02 0.21 -15.51
N LEU A 56 -11.11 -0.40 -16.29
CA LEU A 56 -11.47 -1.36 -17.34
C LEU A 56 -12.19 -2.58 -16.78
N LEU A 57 -11.65 -3.17 -15.74
CA LEU A 57 -12.25 -4.35 -15.10
C LEU A 57 -13.64 -4.04 -14.52
N GLU A 58 -13.82 -2.87 -13.94
CA GLU A 58 -15.09 -2.43 -13.37
C GLU A 58 -16.18 -2.17 -14.40
N ASN A 59 -15.83 -1.61 -15.54
CA ASN A 59 -16.82 -1.17 -16.53
C ASN A 59 -17.05 -2.21 -17.64
N TYR A 60 -16.07 -3.05 -17.90
CA TYR A 60 -16.14 -4.05 -18.98
C TYR A 60 -16.04 -5.49 -18.44
N GLY A 61 -15.31 -5.73 -17.36
CA GLY A 61 -15.21 -7.03 -16.70
C GLY A 61 -14.49 -8.11 -17.51
N SER A 62 -15.03 -8.49 -18.68
CA SER A 62 -14.52 -9.59 -19.51
C SER A 62 -13.74 -9.13 -20.74
N ALA A 63 -12.86 -9.98 -21.26
CA ALA A 63 -12.13 -9.77 -22.52
C ALA A 63 -13.09 -9.53 -23.68
N GLU A 64 -14.18 -10.30 -23.77
CA GLU A 64 -15.18 -10.13 -24.83
C GLU A 64 -15.76 -8.71 -24.88
N LYS A 65 -16.12 -8.14 -23.72
CA LYS A 65 -16.64 -6.75 -23.64
C LYS A 65 -15.55 -5.73 -23.95
N MET A 66 -14.29 -5.99 -23.58
CA MET A 66 -13.17 -5.11 -23.91
C MET A 66 -12.86 -5.12 -25.39
N ALA A 67 -12.97 -6.26 -26.09
CA ALA A 67 -12.83 -6.35 -27.53
C ALA A 67 -13.86 -5.50 -28.30
N ARG A 68 -15.08 -5.32 -27.74
CA ARG A 68 -16.18 -4.55 -28.34
C ARG A 68 -16.15 -3.06 -27.97
N MET A 69 -15.14 -2.56 -27.25
CA MET A 69 -15.02 -1.14 -26.91
C MET A 69 -14.98 -0.25 -28.17
N ASN A 70 -15.57 0.93 -28.07
CA ASN A 70 -15.68 1.93 -29.14
C ASN A 70 -14.90 3.22 -28.82
N SER A 71 -14.98 4.23 -29.69
CA SER A 71 -14.31 5.52 -29.52
C SER A 71 -14.74 6.25 -28.24
N ALA A 72 -16.01 6.16 -27.83
CA ALA A 72 -16.47 6.75 -26.56
C ALA A 72 -15.83 6.08 -25.35
N SER A 73 -15.56 4.77 -25.43
CA SER A 73 -14.79 4.04 -24.41
C SER A 73 -13.34 4.54 -24.33
N TYR A 74 -12.72 4.81 -25.48
CA TYR A 74 -11.37 5.36 -25.53
C TYR A 74 -11.28 6.74 -24.86
N GLU A 75 -12.20 7.66 -25.15
CA GLU A 75 -12.18 8.99 -24.52
C GLU A 75 -12.32 8.92 -22.99
N LYS A 76 -13.14 8.03 -22.47
CA LYS A 76 -13.24 7.79 -21.02
C LYS A 76 -11.92 7.26 -20.44
N LEU A 77 -11.29 6.30 -21.11
CA LEU A 77 -10.00 5.74 -20.68
C LEU A 77 -8.89 6.79 -20.71
N ARG A 78 -8.86 7.62 -21.75
CA ARG A 78 -7.93 8.75 -21.87
C ARG A 78 -8.10 9.73 -20.70
N SER A 79 -9.31 10.06 -20.34
CA SER A 79 -9.60 10.91 -19.18
C SER A 79 -9.13 10.27 -17.87
N VAL A 80 -9.47 9.02 -17.59
CA VAL A 80 -9.07 8.28 -16.37
C VAL A 80 -7.56 8.17 -16.24
N SER A 81 -6.88 7.96 -17.37
CA SER A 81 -5.41 7.85 -17.43
C SER A 81 -4.68 9.19 -17.43
N ARG A 82 -5.41 10.32 -17.43
CA ARG A 82 -4.86 11.67 -17.58
C ARG A 82 -4.03 11.81 -18.87
N GLY A 83 -4.56 11.30 -19.98
CA GLY A 83 -3.92 11.34 -21.30
C GLY A 83 -2.80 10.33 -21.53
N LYS A 84 -2.45 9.50 -20.55
CA LYS A 84 -1.35 8.53 -20.66
C LYS A 84 -1.69 7.27 -21.45
N PHE A 85 -2.98 6.98 -21.65
CA PHE A 85 -3.45 5.83 -22.43
C PHE A 85 -3.56 6.22 -23.89
N SER A 86 -2.65 5.73 -24.75
CA SER A 86 -2.58 6.12 -26.16
C SER A 86 -3.59 5.38 -27.04
N PRO A 87 -3.91 5.91 -28.25
CA PRO A 87 -4.74 5.19 -29.23
C PRO A 87 -4.16 3.82 -29.60
N GLN A 88 -2.84 3.72 -29.73
CA GLN A 88 -2.17 2.45 -30.04
C GLN A 88 -2.36 1.43 -28.91
N GLN A 89 -2.24 1.84 -27.65
CA GLN A 89 -2.53 0.98 -26.52
C GLN A 89 -4.00 0.52 -26.50
N PHE A 90 -4.94 1.41 -26.87
CA PHE A 90 -6.34 1.03 -26.96
C PHE A 90 -6.59 -0.04 -28.02
N LEU A 91 -6.04 0.13 -29.23
CA LEU A 91 -6.16 -0.86 -30.30
C LEU A 91 -5.49 -2.19 -29.91
N ARG A 92 -4.31 -2.12 -29.32
CA ARG A 92 -3.58 -3.31 -28.85
C ARG A 92 -4.35 -4.06 -27.78
N LEU A 93 -4.96 -3.37 -26.82
CA LEU A 93 -5.79 -4.01 -25.79
C LEU A 93 -7.00 -4.72 -26.42
N LYS A 94 -7.66 -4.10 -27.39
CA LYS A 94 -8.79 -4.73 -28.11
C LYS A 94 -8.37 -5.97 -28.88
N GLU A 95 -7.21 -5.92 -29.54
CA GLU A 95 -6.65 -7.06 -30.25
C GLU A 95 -6.35 -8.22 -29.30
N LEU A 96 -5.67 -7.96 -28.18
CA LEU A 96 -5.39 -8.95 -27.14
C LEU A 96 -6.69 -9.55 -26.58
N ALA A 97 -7.69 -8.70 -26.33
CA ALA A 97 -8.98 -9.13 -25.81
C ALA A 97 -9.78 -9.98 -26.79
N ALA A 98 -9.66 -9.70 -28.10
CA ALA A 98 -10.32 -10.49 -29.16
C ALA A 98 -9.64 -11.85 -29.39
N ASN A 99 -8.34 -11.95 -29.14
CA ASN A 99 -7.52 -13.15 -29.37
C ASN A 99 -7.05 -13.81 -28.09
N THR A 100 -7.69 -13.51 -26.95
CA THR A 100 -7.28 -14.07 -25.66
C THR A 100 -7.38 -15.59 -25.64
N VAL A 101 -6.43 -16.24 -24.97
CA VAL A 101 -6.48 -17.68 -24.68
C VAL A 101 -7.28 -17.98 -23.40
N GLY A 102 -7.76 -16.94 -22.72
CA GLY A 102 -8.53 -17.07 -21.49
C GLY A 102 -9.91 -17.68 -21.70
N VAL A 103 -10.45 -18.26 -20.63
CA VAL A 103 -11.75 -18.94 -20.65
C VAL A 103 -12.87 -17.94 -20.39
N ASN A 104 -13.83 -17.84 -21.32
CA ASN A 104 -15.05 -17.06 -21.11
C ASN A 104 -16.05 -17.89 -20.30
N ASN A 105 -16.28 -17.50 -19.03
CA ASN A 105 -17.24 -18.16 -18.13
C ASN A 105 -17.93 -17.13 -17.24
N SER A 106 -19.25 -17.11 -17.27
CA SER A 106 -20.08 -16.20 -16.49
C SER A 106 -19.86 -16.30 -14.95
N ILE A 107 -19.41 -17.46 -14.44
CA ILE A 107 -19.10 -17.64 -13.04
C ILE A 107 -17.90 -16.77 -12.64
N PHE A 108 -16.86 -16.69 -13.49
CA PHE A 108 -15.72 -15.80 -13.26
C PHE A 108 -16.10 -14.33 -13.33
N ASP A 109 -17.08 -13.93 -14.16
CA ASP A 109 -17.61 -12.57 -14.17
C ASP A 109 -18.25 -12.20 -12.82
N VAL A 110 -19.01 -13.11 -12.23
CA VAL A 110 -19.62 -12.92 -10.89
C VAL A 110 -18.54 -12.81 -9.82
N GLU A 111 -17.56 -13.71 -9.85
CA GLU A 111 -16.42 -13.69 -8.91
C GLU A 111 -15.64 -12.38 -9.02
N LEU A 112 -15.25 -11.97 -10.23
CA LEU A 112 -14.50 -10.74 -10.49
C LEU A 112 -15.25 -9.51 -9.99
N ASN A 113 -16.55 -9.40 -10.29
CA ASN A 113 -17.39 -8.27 -9.85
C ASN A 113 -17.48 -8.20 -8.32
N SER A 114 -17.63 -9.35 -7.65
CA SER A 114 -17.66 -9.42 -6.19
C SER A 114 -16.33 -8.98 -5.57
N LEU A 115 -15.21 -9.47 -6.10
CA LEU A 115 -13.87 -9.10 -5.64
C LEU A 115 -13.57 -7.61 -5.86
N LEU A 116 -13.97 -7.05 -7.00
CA LEU A 116 -13.82 -5.62 -7.30
C LEU A 116 -14.66 -4.75 -6.35
N SER A 117 -15.86 -5.17 -6.03
CA SER A 117 -16.74 -4.47 -5.07
C SER A 117 -16.12 -4.43 -3.67
N LEU A 118 -15.60 -5.57 -3.18
CA LEU A 118 -14.90 -5.66 -1.90
C LEU A 118 -13.62 -4.81 -1.89
N TYR A 119 -12.84 -4.87 -2.95
CA TYR A 119 -11.65 -4.03 -3.11
C TYR A 119 -11.97 -2.53 -3.04
N LYS A 120 -13.02 -2.08 -3.75
CA LYS A 120 -13.47 -0.67 -3.72
C LYS A 120 -13.91 -0.23 -2.33
N SER A 121 -14.68 -1.06 -1.64
CA SER A 121 -15.11 -0.78 -0.28
C SER A 121 -13.92 -0.59 0.65
N LEU A 122 -12.91 -1.48 0.56
CA LEU A 122 -11.68 -1.35 1.35
C LEU A 122 -10.91 -0.07 1.02
N VAL A 123 -10.78 0.30 -0.25
CA VAL A 123 -10.12 1.56 -0.65
C VAL A 123 -10.85 2.77 -0.06
N LYS A 124 -12.18 2.77 -0.08
CA LYS A 124 -13.00 3.85 0.51
C LYS A 124 -12.78 3.95 2.03
N GLU A 125 -12.84 2.82 2.73
CA GLU A 125 -12.64 2.78 4.19
C GLU A 125 -11.23 3.19 4.59
N ILE A 126 -10.19 2.73 3.87
CA ILE A 126 -8.80 3.15 4.09
C ILE A 126 -8.68 4.67 3.95
N ASN A 127 -9.25 5.27 2.90
CA ASN A 127 -9.20 6.71 2.70
C ASN A 127 -9.91 7.48 3.82
N THR A 128 -11.02 6.97 4.33
CA THR A 128 -11.75 7.56 5.46
C THR A 128 -10.90 7.54 6.72
N ILE A 129 -10.31 6.39 7.05
CA ILE A 129 -9.42 6.25 8.21
C ILE A 129 -8.18 7.12 8.09
N GLU A 130 -7.57 7.22 6.90
CA GLU A 130 -6.42 8.09 6.65
C GLU A 130 -6.73 9.57 6.89
N LYS A 131 -7.93 10.03 6.52
CA LYS A 131 -8.38 11.40 6.82
C LYS A 131 -8.50 11.66 8.32
N GLU A 132 -9.07 10.72 9.07
CA GLU A 132 -9.18 10.86 10.54
C GLU A 132 -7.81 10.79 11.22
N ILE A 133 -6.91 9.91 10.77
CA ILE A 133 -5.53 9.88 11.26
C ILE A 133 -4.83 11.21 11.02
N ASN A 134 -4.94 11.76 9.81
CA ASN A 134 -4.32 13.03 9.46
C ASN A 134 -4.85 14.17 10.33
N LYS A 135 -6.17 14.23 10.55
CA LYS A 135 -6.77 15.23 11.42
C LYS A 135 -6.24 15.13 12.85
N LEU A 136 -6.22 13.93 13.43
CA LEU A 136 -5.75 13.72 14.79
C LEU A 136 -4.25 14.04 14.98
N ILE A 137 -3.41 13.67 14.00
CA ILE A 137 -1.97 13.94 14.11
C ILE A 137 -1.62 15.42 13.88
N GLU A 138 -2.41 16.14 13.08
CA GLU A 138 -2.29 17.59 12.93
C GLU A 138 -2.62 18.33 14.23
N GLU A 139 -3.59 17.86 15.03
CA GLU A 139 -3.90 18.42 16.35
C GLU A 139 -2.74 18.23 17.36
N VAL A 140 -2.00 17.13 17.23
CA VAL A 140 -0.83 16.81 18.06
C VAL A 140 0.42 17.54 17.58
N HIS A 141 0.59 17.61 16.27
CA HIS A 141 1.71 18.23 15.53
C HIS A 141 3.10 17.94 16.11
N PRO A 142 3.54 16.66 16.15
CA PRO A 142 4.82 16.32 16.76
C PRO A 142 6.00 16.90 15.95
N HIS A 143 6.99 17.46 16.64
CA HIS A 143 8.13 18.17 16.04
C HIS A 143 8.88 17.36 14.97
N TYR A 144 8.93 16.04 15.10
CA TYR A 144 9.63 15.18 14.14
C TYR A 144 8.93 15.07 12.77
N MET A 145 7.74 15.66 12.59
CA MET A 145 7.13 15.80 11.26
C MET A 145 7.92 16.76 10.35
N SER A 146 8.80 17.59 10.90
CA SER A 146 9.73 18.40 10.11
C SER A 146 10.85 17.60 9.46
N VAL A 147 11.07 16.35 9.91
CA VAL A 147 12.13 15.49 9.38
C VAL A 147 11.73 14.93 8.00
N PRO A 148 12.58 15.09 6.95
CA PRO A 148 12.31 14.56 5.64
C PRO A 148 12.00 13.05 5.68
N GLY A 149 10.90 12.64 5.05
CA GLY A 149 10.45 11.24 5.04
C GLY A 149 9.46 10.87 6.14
N ILE A 150 9.20 11.74 7.11
CA ILE A 150 8.17 11.51 8.13
C ILE A 150 6.91 12.29 7.77
N GLY A 151 6.03 11.67 6.98
CA GLY A 151 4.71 12.23 6.69
C GLY A 151 3.68 11.96 7.81
N PRO A 152 2.47 12.55 7.71
CA PRO A 152 1.44 12.46 8.76
C PRO A 152 1.12 11.02 9.21
N LEU A 153 1.01 10.08 8.28
CA LEU A 153 0.73 8.68 8.60
C LEU A 153 1.89 8.01 9.36
N SER A 154 3.13 8.27 8.96
CA SER A 154 4.30 7.77 9.67
C SER A 154 4.41 8.38 11.06
N ALA A 155 4.17 9.69 11.16
CA ALA A 155 4.15 10.40 12.45
C ALA A 155 3.08 9.84 13.40
N ALA A 156 1.90 9.53 12.88
CA ALA A 156 0.82 8.94 13.68
C ALA A 156 1.19 7.55 14.22
N VAL A 157 1.86 6.70 13.43
CA VAL A 157 2.35 5.40 13.90
C VAL A 157 3.41 5.59 14.98
N ILE A 158 4.41 6.45 14.73
CA ILE A 158 5.50 6.72 15.68
C ILE A 158 4.92 7.23 17.01
N TYR A 159 4.04 8.24 16.95
CA TYR A 159 3.40 8.82 18.13
C TYR A 159 2.59 7.79 18.93
N SER A 160 1.77 7.01 18.22
CA SER A 160 0.85 6.07 18.85
C SER A 160 1.55 4.82 19.41
N GLU A 161 2.63 4.36 18.78
CA GLU A 161 3.34 3.15 19.22
C GLU A 161 4.34 3.44 20.35
N TYR A 162 5.08 4.55 20.31
CA TYR A 162 5.94 4.95 21.41
C TYR A 162 5.14 5.49 22.61
N GLY A 163 4.03 6.18 22.37
CA GLY A 163 3.28 6.84 23.45
C GLY A 163 4.07 7.98 24.07
N ASP A 164 4.19 7.99 25.40
CA ASP A 164 4.95 8.99 26.12
C ASP A 164 6.46 8.72 26.03
N ILE A 165 7.16 9.61 25.32
CA ILE A 165 8.60 9.52 25.11
C ILE A 165 9.40 9.62 26.41
N SER A 166 8.85 10.25 27.45
CA SER A 166 9.51 10.37 28.76
C SER A 166 9.78 9.01 29.43
N ASN A 167 9.09 7.95 28.99
CA ASN A 167 9.33 6.59 29.46
C ASN A 167 10.67 5.99 28.96
N PHE A 168 11.35 6.65 28.02
CA PHE A 168 12.61 6.19 27.46
C PHE A 168 13.75 7.08 27.95
N THR A 169 14.75 6.49 28.62
CA THR A 169 15.89 7.24 29.17
C THR A 169 16.99 7.49 28.15
N ASN A 170 17.01 6.73 27.06
CA ASN A 170 17.99 6.88 25.97
C ASN A 170 17.47 6.33 24.64
N PRO A 171 18.08 6.72 23.49
CA PRO A 171 17.68 6.26 22.15
C PRO A 171 17.76 4.74 21.98
N GLY A 172 18.70 4.05 22.65
CA GLY A 172 18.83 2.60 22.57
C GLY A 172 17.58 1.86 23.05
N GLN A 173 16.93 2.36 24.11
CA GLN A 173 15.66 1.78 24.57
C GLN A 173 14.55 1.96 23.55
N MET A 174 14.52 3.07 22.81
CA MET A 174 13.56 3.29 21.73
C MET A 174 13.80 2.33 20.56
N LEU A 175 15.06 2.08 20.20
CA LEU A 175 15.42 1.11 19.17
C LEU A 175 15.06 -0.33 19.59
N ALA A 176 15.35 -0.70 20.84
CA ALA A 176 14.97 -2.00 21.41
C ALA A 176 13.44 -2.19 21.42
N PHE A 177 12.69 -1.15 21.83
CA PHE A 177 11.23 -1.16 21.82
C PHE A 177 10.64 -1.34 20.40
N ALA A 178 11.26 -0.73 19.40
CA ALA A 178 10.90 -0.94 17.99
C ALA A 178 11.35 -2.29 17.43
N GLY A 179 12.27 -2.98 18.14
CA GLY A 179 12.85 -4.25 17.70
C GLY A 179 13.81 -4.08 16.52
N ILE A 180 14.55 -2.96 16.48
CA ILE A 180 15.57 -2.64 15.45
C ILE A 180 16.98 -2.91 15.98
N GLU A 181 17.10 -3.32 17.22
CA GLU A 181 18.37 -3.63 17.86
C GLU A 181 19.07 -4.81 17.16
N PRO A 182 20.36 -4.69 16.81
CA PRO A 182 21.13 -5.82 16.32
C PRO A 182 21.28 -6.87 17.43
N GLY A 183 21.00 -8.12 17.13
CA GLY A 183 21.29 -9.21 18.05
C GLY A 183 22.81 -9.32 18.24
N ILE A 184 23.28 -9.39 19.48
CA ILE A 184 24.67 -9.66 19.79
C ILE A 184 24.78 -11.17 20.07
N ASN A 185 25.54 -11.87 19.24
CA ASN A 185 25.96 -13.24 19.52
C ASN A 185 27.41 -13.19 20.02
N GLU A 186 27.57 -13.10 21.32
CA GLU A 186 28.88 -13.24 21.96
C GLU A 186 29.07 -14.70 22.38
N SER A 187 30.06 -15.36 21.81
CA SER A 187 30.54 -16.69 22.23
C SER A 187 32.02 -16.59 22.50
N GLY A 188 32.38 -16.43 23.77
CA GLY A 188 33.77 -16.32 24.19
C GLY A 188 34.47 -15.06 23.69
N THR A 189 35.54 -15.21 22.91
CA THR A 189 36.35 -14.10 22.36
C THR A 189 35.89 -13.61 20.99
N GLU A 190 34.90 -14.23 20.40
CA GLU A 190 34.38 -13.83 19.05
C GLU A 190 33.02 -13.16 19.15
N SER A 191 32.93 -11.91 18.67
CA SER A 191 31.70 -11.16 18.55
C SER A 191 31.24 -11.17 17.08
N HIS A 192 30.17 -11.89 16.78
CA HIS A 192 29.56 -11.88 15.45
C HIS A 192 28.28 -11.05 15.48
N GLY A 193 28.12 -10.16 14.51
CA GLY A 193 26.88 -9.41 14.32
C GLY A 193 25.68 -10.35 14.13
N GLY A 194 24.78 -10.37 15.10
CA GLY A 194 23.59 -11.22 15.09
C GLY A 194 22.50 -10.68 14.19
N LYS A 195 21.47 -11.51 13.92
CA LYS A 195 20.27 -11.07 13.22
C LYS A 195 19.51 -10.06 14.08
N MET A 196 18.83 -9.10 13.42
CA MET A 196 17.98 -8.11 14.07
C MET A 196 16.99 -8.78 15.04
N VAL A 197 16.94 -8.29 16.27
CA VAL A 197 16.02 -8.74 17.32
C VAL A 197 14.61 -8.19 17.00
N LYS A 198 13.74 -9.01 16.47
CA LYS A 198 12.39 -8.59 16.04
C LYS A 198 11.35 -8.63 17.17
N ARG A 199 11.76 -8.37 18.42
CA ARG A 199 10.87 -8.21 19.58
C ARG A 199 10.23 -6.85 19.54
N GLY A 200 9.06 -6.55 19.75
CA GLY A 200 8.44 -5.23 19.70
C GLY A 200 7.51 -5.02 18.53
N SER A 201 7.05 -3.77 18.34
CA SER A 201 6.04 -3.42 17.35
C SER A 201 6.55 -3.58 15.92
N SER A 202 5.99 -4.54 15.18
CA SER A 202 6.32 -4.74 13.76
C SER A 202 5.89 -3.54 12.90
N GLN A 203 4.80 -2.86 13.27
CA GLN A 203 4.30 -1.69 12.57
C GLN A 203 5.24 -0.49 12.76
N LEU A 204 5.69 -0.24 14.00
CA LEU A 204 6.66 0.81 14.30
C LEU A 204 7.98 0.56 13.57
N ARG A 205 8.52 -0.65 13.65
CA ARG A 205 9.75 -1.04 12.95
C ARG A 205 9.64 -0.82 11.44
N TYR A 206 8.57 -1.29 10.82
CA TYR A 206 8.32 -1.10 9.39
C TYR A 206 8.28 0.38 9.03
N THR A 207 7.58 1.20 9.83
CA THR A 207 7.46 2.64 9.60
C THR A 207 8.81 3.33 9.71
N LEU A 208 9.58 3.07 10.77
CA LEU A 208 10.91 3.68 10.97
C LEU A 208 11.87 3.33 9.82
N ILE A 209 11.94 2.06 9.41
CA ILE A 209 12.78 1.63 8.29
C ILE A 209 12.40 2.36 6.99
N ASN A 210 11.10 2.51 6.71
CA ASN A 210 10.66 3.23 5.51
C ASN A 210 10.92 4.74 5.58
N CYS A 211 10.98 5.35 6.76
CA CYS A 211 11.36 6.75 6.93
C CYS A 211 12.86 6.98 6.69
N CYS A 212 13.72 5.98 6.95
CA CYS A 212 15.16 6.12 6.75
C CYS A 212 15.55 6.32 5.28
N LEU A 213 14.86 5.67 4.32
CA LEU A 213 15.21 5.77 2.90
C LEU A 213 15.08 7.20 2.33
N PRO A 214 13.97 7.91 2.53
CA PRO A 214 13.87 9.31 2.14
C PRO A 214 14.84 10.21 2.92
N LEU A 215 15.04 9.94 4.22
CA LEU A 215 15.94 10.71 5.07
C LEU A 215 17.37 10.69 4.51
N ILE A 216 17.93 9.52 4.24
CA ILE A 216 19.27 9.37 3.64
C ILE A 216 19.35 10.05 2.26
N ARG A 217 18.26 10.04 1.50
CA ARG A 217 18.25 10.61 0.14
C ARG A 217 18.16 12.13 0.09
N PHE A 218 17.45 12.74 1.05
CA PHE A 218 17.10 14.17 1.00
C PHE A 218 17.75 15.01 2.08
N ASP A 219 18.40 14.42 3.06
CA ASP A 219 19.10 15.12 4.11
C ASP A 219 20.60 14.75 4.08
N MET A 220 21.42 15.75 3.73
CA MET A 220 22.88 15.60 3.61
C MET A 220 23.56 15.20 4.93
N THR A 221 22.96 15.51 6.07
CA THR A 221 23.50 15.17 7.39
C THR A 221 23.47 13.66 7.66
N PHE A 222 22.53 12.96 7.02
CA PHE A 222 22.34 11.49 7.15
C PHE A 222 22.85 10.71 5.94
N ALA A 223 23.41 11.39 4.92
CA ALA A 223 23.89 10.75 3.68
C ALA A 223 25.36 10.26 3.79
N THR A 224 26.00 10.47 4.93
CA THR A 224 27.35 9.98 5.28
C THR A 224 27.21 8.74 6.15
#